data_0a1e4fdefd83538dacb23a329ad52c69
#
_entry.id   0a1e4fdefd83538dacb23a329ad52c69
#
_cell.length_a   1.000
_cell.length_b   1.000
_cell.length_c   1.000
_cell.angle_alpha   90.00
_cell.angle_beta   90.00
_cell.angle_gamma   90.00
#
_symmetry.space_group_name_H-M   'P 1'
#
loop_
_entity.id
_entity.type
_entity.pdbx_description
1 polymer ?
#
loop_
_entity_poly.entity_id
_entity_poly.type
_entity_poly.pdbx_seq_one_letter_code
_entity_poly.pdbx_strand_id
1 'polypeptide(L)'
;VRLWSGTSLALAIDATSLADRFTVLTVSVVYRGGAIPVAWTVLPATEKHAWRREWLRMLRQLRPAIPRDWRVLVLADRGLYAPWLYRRIVRLGWHPFLRINQRANFRPAGQRQWVALHEFVPTVGDTWRGAGTAFSSSGSRLPCTLVAWWGEGHAEPWFILTDLPPDACDAQWYGLRTWCEQGFKTIKRGAWQWQQTQMTDP
;
A
#
# COMPACT_ATOMS: atom_id res chain seq x y z
N VAL A 1 10.43 -7.73 18.41
CA VAL A 1 10.77 -8.77 17.43
C VAL A 1 10.98 -10.13 18.09
N ARG A 2 11.50 -10.20 19.34
CA ARG A 2 11.75 -11.50 20.05
C ARG A 2 10.51 -12.37 20.25
N LEU A 3 9.29 -11.82 20.18
CA LEU A 3 8.03 -12.53 20.32
C LEU A 3 7.37 -12.89 18.98
N TRP A 4 8.02 -12.59 17.86
CA TRP A 4 7.51 -12.86 16.52
C TRP A 4 8.00 -14.24 16.04
N SER A 5 7.09 -15.14 15.75
CA SER A 5 7.40 -16.53 15.37
C SER A 5 7.64 -16.75 13.87
N GLY A 6 7.68 -15.69 13.05
CA GLY A 6 7.84 -15.80 11.60
C GLY A 6 8.94 -14.88 11.05
N THR A 7 9.28 -15.08 9.78
CA THR A 7 10.22 -14.27 8.99
C THR A 7 9.54 -13.41 7.94
N SER A 8 8.22 -13.22 8.06
CA SER A 8 7.42 -12.40 7.14
C SER A 8 6.66 -11.33 7.91
N LEU A 9 6.58 -10.12 7.35
CA LEU A 9 5.92 -8.98 7.94
C LEU A 9 5.09 -8.25 6.89
N ALA A 10 3.85 -7.89 7.20
CA ALA A 10 3.04 -7.00 6.40
C ALA A 10 2.96 -5.63 7.09
N LEU A 11 3.39 -4.60 6.40
CA LEU A 11 3.22 -3.20 6.78
C LEU A 11 2.14 -2.59 5.89
N ALA A 12 1.16 -1.94 6.48
CA ALA A 12 0.20 -1.14 5.73
C ALA A 12 0.45 0.34 5.99
N ILE A 13 0.50 1.12 4.92
CA ILE A 13 0.58 2.57 4.98
C ILE A 13 -0.76 3.16 4.61
N ASP A 14 -1.22 4.11 5.39
CA ASP A 14 -2.52 4.75 5.19
C ASP A 14 -2.51 6.19 5.70
N ALA A 15 -3.33 7.03 5.04
CA ALA A 15 -3.55 8.42 5.42
C ALA A 15 -5.02 8.61 5.79
N THR A 16 -5.28 9.22 6.93
CA THR A 16 -6.65 9.44 7.39
C THR A 16 -6.84 10.87 7.89
N SER A 17 -8.00 11.47 7.62
CA SER A 17 -8.35 12.79 8.14
C SER A 17 -8.96 12.68 9.53
N LEU A 18 -8.68 13.65 10.37
CA LEU A 18 -9.27 13.81 11.68
C LEU A 18 -9.98 15.17 11.76
N ALA A 19 -11.31 15.14 11.71
CA ALA A 19 -12.21 16.30 11.84
C ALA A 19 -11.82 17.48 10.93
N ASP A 20 -11.34 17.23 9.71
CA ASP A 20 -10.88 18.24 8.75
C ASP A 20 -9.80 19.22 9.26
N ARG A 21 -9.25 18.94 10.44
CA ARG A 21 -8.17 19.72 11.07
C ARG A 21 -6.80 19.11 10.83
N PHE A 22 -6.74 17.79 10.88
CA PHE A 22 -5.47 17.07 10.77
C PHE A 22 -5.53 15.97 9.73
N THR A 23 -4.38 15.67 9.16
CA THR A 23 -4.11 14.45 8.40
C THR A 23 -3.14 13.59 9.20
N VAL A 24 -3.53 12.34 9.47
CA VAL A 24 -2.68 11.38 10.17
C VAL A 24 -2.14 10.38 9.15
N LEU A 25 -0.83 10.38 8.99
CA LEU A 25 -0.11 9.38 8.20
C LEU A 25 0.32 8.26 9.13
N THR A 26 0.05 7.01 8.77
CA THR A 26 0.34 5.88 9.65
C THR A 26 1.00 4.75 8.90
N VAL A 27 2.02 4.15 9.49
CA VAL A 27 2.55 2.84 9.13
C VAL A 27 2.16 1.86 10.22
N SER A 28 1.43 0.82 9.86
CA SER A 28 0.93 -0.20 10.80
C SER A 28 1.46 -1.57 10.44
N VAL A 29 1.78 -2.37 11.46
CA VAL A 29 1.99 -3.82 11.31
C VAL A 29 0.63 -4.48 11.25
N VAL A 30 0.41 -5.28 10.21
CA VAL A 30 -0.81 -6.06 10.04
C VAL A 30 -0.62 -7.42 10.71
N TYR A 31 -1.45 -7.72 11.71
CA TYR A 31 -1.32 -8.94 12.50
C TYR A 31 -2.66 -9.42 13.07
N ARG A 32 -3.01 -10.69 12.83
CA ARG A 32 -4.17 -11.40 13.41
C ARG A 32 -5.49 -10.61 13.39
N GLY A 33 -5.83 -10.06 12.22
CA GLY A 33 -7.11 -9.34 12.05
C GLY A 33 -7.07 -7.87 12.46
N GLY A 34 -5.92 -7.36 12.91
CA GLY A 34 -5.74 -5.97 13.31
C GLY A 34 -4.57 -5.28 12.62
N ALA A 35 -4.51 -3.97 12.75
CA ALA A 35 -3.39 -3.15 12.32
C ALA A 35 -2.86 -2.35 13.51
N ILE A 36 -1.61 -2.59 13.87
CA ILE A 36 -0.94 -1.98 15.02
C ILE A 36 -0.07 -0.83 14.49
N PRO A 37 -0.38 0.45 14.79
CA PRO A 37 0.45 1.57 14.40
C PRO A 37 1.85 1.45 15.01
N VAL A 38 2.89 1.54 14.19
CA VAL A 38 4.30 1.46 14.60
C VAL A 38 5.09 2.72 14.24
N ALA A 39 4.56 3.56 13.34
CA ALA A 39 5.04 4.91 13.08
C ALA A 39 3.88 5.76 12.57
N TRP A 40 3.84 7.02 12.99
CA TRP A 40 2.83 7.98 12.54
C TRP A 40 3.37 9.40 12.52
N THR A 41 2.65 10.25 11.81
CA THR A 41 2.87 11.71 11.80
C THR A 41 1.51 12.38 11.68
N VAL A 42 1.29 13.39 12.49
CA VAL A 42 0.10 14.26 12.42
C VAL A 42 0.51 15.54 11.71
N LEU A 43 -0.27 15.96 10.74
CA LEU A 43 -0.03 17.14 9.92
C LEU A 43 -1.29 18.00 9.89
N PRO A 44 -1.18 19.32 9.71
CA PRO A 44 -2.34 20.17 9.43
C PRO A 44 -3.09 19.69 8.19
N ALA A 45 -4.43 19.67 8.21
CA ALA A 45 -5.24 19.26 7.07
C ALA A 45 -5.10 20.20 5.85
N THR A 46 -4.54 21.39 6.06
CA THR A 46 -4.22 22.36 5.00
C THR A 46 -3.04 21.94 4.14
N GLU A 47 -2.18 21.06 4.64
CA GLU A 47 -1.05 20.52 3.88
C GLU A 47 -1.51 19.43 2.91
N LYS A 48 -1.93 19.85 1.71
CA LYS A 48 -2.41 18.93 0.65
C LYS A 48 -1.31 18.63 -0.36
N HIS A 49 -0.48 17.65 -0.07
CA HIS A 49 0.54 17.15 -1.00
C HIS A 49 0.77 15.63 -0.81
N ALA A 50 1.70 15.06 -1.54
CA ALA A 50 1.96 13.61 -1.49
C ALA A 50 2.70 13.15 -0.20
N TRP A 51 2.99 14.03 0.74
CA TRP A 51 3.72 13.77 2.00
C TRP A 51 4.95 12.86 1.83
N ARG A 52 5.65 13.05 0.71
CA ARG A 52 6.78 12.20 0.32
C ARG A 52 7.87 12.16 1.39
N ARG A 53 8.19 13.31 1.98
CA ARG A 53 9.23 13.46 3.00
C ARG A 53 8.88 12.64 4.25
N GLU A 54 7.65 12.73 4.70
CA GLU A 54 7.10 12.10 5.89
C GLU A 54 7.09 10.57 5.73
N TRP A 55 6.57 10.06 4.62
CA TRP A 55 6.59 8.64 4.29
C TRP A 55 8.01 8.08 4.25
N LEU A 56 8.93 8.77 3.56
CA LEU A 56 10.32 8.34 3.48
C LEU A 56 11.02 8.34 4.85
N ARG A 57 10.68 9.28 5.72
CA ARG A 57 11.19 9.35 7.09
C ARG A 57 10.72 8.15 7.90
N MET A 58 9.41 7.91 7.96
CA MET A 58 8.83 6.81 8.74
C MET A 58 9.37 5.44 8.29
N LEU A 59 9.37 5.15 7.00
CA LEU A 59 9.88 3.90 6.48
C LEU A 59 11.38 3.72 6.79
N ARG A 60 12.17 4.79 6.75
CA ARG A 60 13.59 4.76 7.10
C ARG A 60 13.80 4.49 8.59
N GLN A 61 12.99 5.08 9.45
CA GLN A 61 13.06 4.86 10.90
C GLN A 61 12.72 3.42 11.29
N LEU A 62 11.81 2.77 10.57
CA LEU A 62 11.44 1.38 10.84
C LEU A 62 12.49 0.38 10.35
N ARG A 63 13.32 0.75 9.36
CA ARG A 63 14.27 -0.20 8.73
C ARG A 63 15.22 -0.89 9.71
N PRO A 64 15.83 -0.22 10.71
CA PRO A 64 16.72 -0.87 11.67
C PRO A 64 16.03 -1.87 12.61
N ALA A 65 14.73 -1.71 12.84
CA ALA A 65 13.95 -2.56 13.74
C ALA A 65 13.53 -3.89 13.09
N ILE A 66 13.65 -4.02 11.77
CA ILE A 66 13.23 -5.19 11.02
C ILE A 66 14.47 -5.96 10.54
N PRO A 67 14.61 -7.27 10.86
CA PRO A 67 15.71 -8.09 10.39
C PRO A 67 15.85 -8.07 8.86
N ARG A 68 17.08 -8.20 8.36
CA ARG A 68 17.37 -8.08 6.92
C ARG A 68 16.87 -9.26 6.09
N ASP A 69 16.80 -10.41 6.70
CA ASP A 69 16.35 -11.69 6.14
C ASP A 69 14.83 -11.87 6.13
N TRP A 70 14.09 -10.90 6.69
CA TRP A 70 12.64 -10.97 6.68
C TRP A 70 12.05 -10.51 5.35
N ARG A 71 11.04 -11.25 4.87
CA ARG A 71 10.18 -10.80 3.78
C ARG A 71 9.20 -9.75 4.30
N VAL A 72 9.30 -8.53 3.83
CA VAL A 72 8.43 -7.43 4.25
C VAL A 72 7.58 -6.97 3.08
N LEU A 73 6.27 -7.11 3.18
CA LEU A 73 5.31 -6.52 2.24
C LEU A 73 4.90 -5.14 2.74
N VAL A 74 4.87 -4.15 1.84
CA VAL A 74 4.36 -2.81 2.14
C VAL A 74 3.11 -2.56 1.30
N LEU A 75 1.96 -2.55 1.96
CA LEU A 75 0.64 -2.41 1.37
C LEU A 75 0.22 -0.94 1.34
N ALA A 76 -0.25 -0.45 0.20
CA ALA A 76 -0.82 0.89 0.09
C ALA A 76 -2.02 0.90 -0.86
N ASP A 77 -2.94 1.83 -0.62
CA ASP A 77 -4.12 2.01 -1.47
C ASP A 77 -3.85 2.92 -2.67
N ARG A 78 -4.92 3.14 -3.47
CA ARG A 78 -4.89 3.97 -4.68
C ARG A 78 -4.50 5.44 -4.44
N GLY A 79 -4.64 5.93 -3.23
CA GLY A 79 -4.25 7.29 -2.87
C GLY A 79 -2.74 7.47 -2.68
N LEU A 80 -2.03 6.37 -2.46
CA LEU A 80 -0.61 6.40 -2.07
C LEU A 80 0.33 5.74 -3.09
N TYR A 81 -0.17 5.23 -4.22
CA TYR A 81 0.73 4.69 -5.23
C TYR A 81 1.56 5.79 -5.90
N ALA A 82 2.85 5.60 -5.97
CA ALA A 82 3.74 6.50 -6.72
C ALA A 82 5.06 5.77 -7.06
N PRO A 83 5.68 6.04 -8.22
CA PRO A 83 6.96 5.42 -8.58
C PRO A 83 8.09 5.69 -7.57
N TRP A 84 8.09 6.86 -6.93
CA TRP A 84 9.08 7.18 -5.90
C TRP A 84 8.91 6.33 -4.64
N LEU A 85 7.66 6.03 -4.24
CA LEU A 85 7.35 5.20 -3.08
C LEU A 85 7.74 3.75 -3.36
N TYR A 86 7.32 3.20 -4.51
CA TYR A 86 7.71 1.88 -4.97
C TYR A 86 9.23 1.69 -4.92
N ARG A 87 9.98 2.57 -5.61
CA ARG A 87 11.45 2.50 -5.65
C ARG A 87 12.08 2.63 -4.26
N ARG A 88 11.47 3.39 -3.36
CA ARG A 88 11.96 3.53 -1.99
C ARG A 88 11.77 2.25 -1.19
N ILE A 89 10.62 1.61 -1.29
CA ILE A 89 10.33 0.35 -0.62
C ILE A 89 11.33 -0.72 -1.07
N VAL A 90 11.53 -0.87 -2.37
CA VAL A 90 12.52 -1.81 -2.94
C VAL A 90 13.94 -1.52 -2.44
N ARG A 91 14.36 -0.26 -2.39
CA ARG A 91 15.68 0.13 -1.85
C ARG A 91 15.87 -0.18 -0.37
N LEU A 92 14.80 -0.35 0.38
CA LEU A 92 14.86 -0.81 1.78
C LEU A 92 15.02 -2.33 1.90
N GLY A 93 14.98 -3.06 0.78
CA GLY A 93 14.92 -4.53 0.74
C GLY A 93 13.55 -5.07 1.08
N TRP A 94 12.50 -4.29 0.88
CA TRP A 94 11.10 -4.64 1.11
C TRP A 94 10.34 -4.72 -0.20
N HIS A 95 9.18 -5.38 -0.20
CA HIS A 95 8.36 -5.59 -1.38
C HIS A 95 7.15 -4.66 -1.37
N PRO A 96 7.04 -3.73 -2.35
CA PRO A 96 5.83 -2.94 -2.52
C PRO A 96 4.66 -3.83 -2.95
N PHE A 97 3.47 -3.52 -2.44
CA PHE A 97 2.19 -4.12 -2.82
C PHE A 97 1.19 -2.97 -2.93
N LEU A 98 1.35 -2.18 -4.00
CA LEU A 98 0.69 -0.89 -4.17
C LEU A 98 -0.50 -1.04 -5.11
N ARG A 99 -1.72 -0.83 -4.61
CA ARG A 99 -2.90 -0.78 -5.45
C ARG A 99 -2.88 0.51 -6.26
N ILE A 100 -3.07 0.39 -7.58
CA ILE A 100 -3.09 1.51 -8.50
C ILE A 100 -4.49 1.78 -9.06
N ASN A 101 -4.67 2.95 -9.69
CA ASN A 101 -5.92 3.31 -10.32
C ASN A 101 -6.16 2.46 -11.58
N GLN A 102 -7.36 1.97 -11.77
CA GLN A 102 -7.79 1.16 -12.93
C GLN A 102 -7.67 1.88 -14.29
N ARG A 103 -7.53 3.21 -14.30
CA ARG A 103 -7.32 3.99 -15.55
C ARG A 103 -5.86 3.97 -16.02
N ALA A 104 -4.97 3.35 -15.31
CA ALA A 104 -3.58 3.22 -15.74
C ALA A 104 -3.43 2.15 -16.85
N ASN A 105 -2.27 2.19 -17.52
CA ASN A 105 -1.91 1.21 -18.54
C ASN A 105 -0.71 0.39 -18.08
N PHE A 106 -0.64 -0.84 -18.56
CA PHE A 106 0.47 -1.75 -18.34
C PHE A 106 0.92 -2.34 -19.67
N ARG A 107 2.22 -2.53 -19.82
CA ARG A 107 2.81 -3.20 -20.98
C ARG A 107 3.48 -4.48 -20.52
N PRO A 108 2.89 -5.66 -20.82
CA PRO A 108 3.49 -6.95 -20.48
C PRO A 108 4.88 -7.12 -21.10
N ALA A 109 5.75 -7.88 -20.45
CA ALA A 109 7.06 -8.21 -20.98
C ALA A 109 6.93 -8.90 -22.33
N GLY A 110 7.80 -8.56 -23.28
CA GLY A 110 7.76 -9.08 -24.65
C GLY A 110 6.72 -8.44 -25.57
N GLN A 111 5.81 -7.62 -25.04
CA GLN A 111 4.81 -6.90 -25.85
C GLN A 111 5.25 -5.46 -26.15
N ARG A 112 4.83 -4.95 -27.34
CA ARG A 112 5.09 -3.56 -27.74
C ARG A 112 3.96 -2.61 -27.33
N GLN A 113 2.74 -3.10 -27.21
CA GLN A 113 1.55 -2.31 -26.97
C GLN A 113 1.29 -2.12 -25.46
N TRP A 114 0.73 -0.98 -25.14
CA TRP A 114 0.19 -0.67 -23.82
C TRP A 114 -1.26 -1.15 -23.78
N VAL A 115 -1.61 -1.88 -22.72
CA VAL A 115 -2.94 -2.45 -22.49
C VAL A 115 -3.56 -1.72 -21.30
N ALA A 116 -4.82 -1.37 -21.40
CA ALA A 116 -5.56 -0.79 -20.29
C ALA A 116 -5.77 -1.82 -19.19
N LEU A 117 -5.65 -1.42 -17.91
CA LEU A 117 -5.68 -2.38 -16.81
C LEU A 117 -6.95 -3.23 -16.77
N HIS A 118 -8.11 -2.65 -17.09
CA HIS A 118 -9.40 -3.37 -17.07
C HIS A 118 -9.48 -4.52 -18.08
N GLU A 119 -8.64 -4.51 -19.12
CA GLU A 119 -8.59 -5.60 -20.11
C GLU A 119 -7.93 -6.87 -19.57
N PHE A 120 -7.17 -6.80 -18.47
CA PHE A 120 -6.55 -7.97 -17.86
C PHE A 120 -7.53 -8.82 -17.05
N VAL A 121 -8.56 -8.20 -16.49
CA VAL A 121 -9.60 -8.84 -15.67
C VAL A 121 -10.96 -8.17 -15.98
N PRO A 122 -11.56 -8.49 -17.14
CA PRO A 122 -12.80 -7.86 -17.60
C PRO A 122 -14.03 -8.28 -16.80
N THR A 123 -14.02 -9.44 -16.14
CA THR A 123 -15.17 -10.00 -15.43
C THR A 123 -14.81 -10.46 -14.02
N VAL A 124 -15.84 -10.56 -13.16
CA VAL A 124 -15.69 -11.12 -11.80
C VAL A 124 -15.23 -12.58 -11.91
N GLY A 125 -14.27 -12.96 -11.11
CA GLY A 125 -13.62 -14.27 -11.13
C GLY A 125 -12.28 -14.26 -11.87
N ASP A 126 -12.02 -13.27 -12.72
CA ASP A 126 -10.77 -13.20 -13.48
C ASP A 126 -9.56 -12.88 -12.60
N THR A 127 -8.44 -13.45 -13.01
CA THR A 127 -7.12 -13.17 -12.42
C THR A 127 -6.06 -13.13 -13.52
N TRP A 128 -5.12 -12.22 -13.38
CA TRP A 128 -3.95 -12.12 -14.24
C TRP A 128 -2.72 -11.66 -13.45
N ARG A 129 -1.56 -12.19 -13.81
CA ARG A 129 -0.28 -11.74 -13.24
C ARG A 129 0.85 -11.90 -14.25
N GLY A 130 1.72 -10.91 -14.30
CA GLY A 130 2.84 -10.94 -15.23
C GLY A 130 3.80 -9.77 -15.02
N ALA A 131 5.06 -10.01 -15.42
CA ALA A 131 6.08 -8.97 -15.44
C ALA A 131 5.87 -8.01 -16.61
N GLY A 132 6.29 -6.76 -16.45
CA GLY A 132 6.19 -5.77 -17.49
C GLY A 132 6.57 -4.37 -17.03
N THR A 133 5.93 -3.37 -17.61
CA THR A 133 6.16 -1.95 -17.28
C THR A 133 4.81 -1.27 -17.02
N ALA A 134 4.66 -0.66 -15.87
CA ALA A 134 3.52 0.19 -15.57
C ALA A 134 3.78 1.64 -16.00
N PHE A 135 2.70 2.38 -16.29
CA PHE A 135 2.65 3.79 -16.65
C PHE A 135 3.33 4.14 -17.98
N SER A 136 2.54 4.57 -18.94
CA SER A 136 2.98 4.88 -20.31
C SER A 136 3.87 6.14 -20.42
N SER A 137 3.69 7.13 -19.54
CA SER A 137 4.50 8.35 -19.52
C SER A 137 5.97 8.05 -19.23
N SER A 138 6.88 8.54 -20.05
CA SER A 138 8.32 8.20 -20.01
C SER A 138 8.97 8.43 -18.64
N GLY A 139 8.64 9.53 -17.95
CA GLY A 139 9.19 9.86 -16.64
C GLY A 139 8.66 9.01 -15.47
N SER A 140 7.52 8.34 -15.66
CA SER A 140 6.88 7.52 -14.63
C SER A 140 7.01 6.02 -14.85
N ARG A 141 7.53 5.56 -15.98
CA ARG A 141 7.70 4.13 -16.31
C ARG A 141 8.34 3.36 -15.18
N LEU A 142 7.71 2.25 -14.83
CA LEU A 142 8.10 1.42 -13.70
C LEU A 142 8.12 -0.05 -14.09
N PRO A 143 9.30 -0.67 -14.26
CA PRO A 143 9.42 -2.13 -14.40
C PRO A 143 8.93 -2.79 -13.10
N CYS A 144 7.98 -3.71 -13.22
CA CYS A 144 7.33 -4.36 -12.08
C CYS A 144 6.55 -5.59 -12.53
N THR A 145 6.01 -6.32 -11.57
CA THR A 145 4.94 -7.29 -11.76
C THR A 145 3.60 -6.59 -11.52
N LEU A 146 2.66 -6.78 -12.43
CA LEU A 146 1.25 -6.48 -12.21
C LEU A 146 0.56 -7.75 -11.72
N VAL A 147 -0.22 -7.63 -10.65
CA VAL A 147 -1.18 -8.62 -10.17
C VAL A 147 -2.56 -8.01 -10.30
N ALA A 148 -3.40 -8.57 -11.15
CA ALA A 148 -4.77 -8.15 -11.38
C ALA A 148 -5.73 -9.24 -10.91
N TRP A 149 -6.78 -8.85 -10.19
CA TRP A 149 -7.75 -9.77 -9.64
C TRP A 149 -9.10 -9.10 -9.43
N TRP A 150 -10.17 -9.78 -9.82
CA TRP A 150 -11.53 -9.35 -9.54
C TRP A 150 -12.31 -10.45 -8.84
N GLY A 151 -12.29 -10.47 -7.53
CA GLY A 151 -12.97 -11.47 -6.71
C GLY A 151 -14.47 -11.22 -6.58
N GLU A 152 -15.20 -12.29 -6.30
CA GLU A 152 -16.61 -12.21 -5.96
C GLU A 152 -16.86 -11.29 -4.76
N GLY A 153 -17.95 -10.53 -4.79
CA GLY A 153 -18.29 -9.57 -3.75
C GLY A 153 -17.49 -8.25 -3.76
N HIS A 154 -16.52 -8.10 -4.68
CA HIS A 154 -15.78 -6.85 -4.87
C HIS A 154 -16.40 -6.01 -5.98
N ALA A 155 -16.74 -4.74 -5.65
CA ALA A 155 -17.34 -3.80 -6.61
C ALA A 155 -16.41 -3.44 -7.79
N GLU A 156 -15.10 -3.65 -7.64
CA GLU A 156 -14.10 -3.31 -8.63
C GLU A 156 -12.85 -4.19 -8.51
N PRO A 157 -12.13 -4.41 -9.62
CA PRO A 157 -10.90 -5.20 -9.61
C PRO A 157 -9.78 -4.52 -8.82
N TRP A 158 -8.84 -5.33 -8.35
CA TRP A 158 -7.58 -4.90 -7.77
C TRP A 158 -6.47 -4.98 -8.80
N PHE A 159 -5.73 -3.91 -8.96
CA PHE A 159 -4.51 -3.82 -9.75
C PHE A 159 -3.36 -3.45 -8.85
N ILE A 160 -2.44 -4.37 -8.62
CA ILE A 160 -1.40 -4.26 -7.62
C ILE A 160 -0.04 -4.34 -8.30
N LEU A 161 0.84 -3.40 -8.00
CA LEU A 161 2.22 -3.42 -8.48
C LEU A 161 3.14 -3.92 -7.38
N THR A 162 4.03 -4.87 -7.74
CA THR A 162 5.05 -5.42 -6.85
C THR A 162 6.35 -5.68 -7.61
N ASP A 163 7.45 -5.83 -6.90
CA ASP A 163 8.75 -6.28 -7.42
C ASP A 163 8.94 -7.80 -7.33
N LEU A 164 8.00 -8.49 -6.68
CA LEU A 164 8.04 -9.94 -6.60
C LEU A 164 7.79 -10.57 -7.98
N PRO A 165 8.42 -11.72 -8.29
CA PRO A 165 8.10 -12.49 -9.49
C PRO A 165 6.61 -12.88 -9.54
N PRO A 166 6.03 -13.03 -10.74
CA PRO A 166 4.59 -13.35 -10.88
C PRO A 166 4.14 -14.61 -10.16
N ASP A 167 5.00 -15.61 -10.06
CA ASP A 167 4.75 -16.88 -9.37
C ASP A 167 4.91 -16.81 -7.84
N ALA A 168 5.56 -15.76 -7.34
CA ALA A 168 5.84 -15.56 -5.93
C ALA A 168 4.92 -14.54 -5.24
N CYS A 169 3.80 -14.15 -5.88
CA CYS A 169 2.86 -13.18 -5.33
C CYS A 169 1.40 -13.59 -5.56
N ASP A 170 0.52 -13.16 -4.64
CA ASP A 170 -0.91 -13.42 -4.68
C ASP A 170 -1.68 -12.12 -4.39
N ALA A 171 -2.71 -11.83 -5.19
CA ALA A 171 -3.58 -10.65 -5.00
C ALA A 171 -4.27 -10.64 -3.64
N GLN A 172 -4.60 -11.81 -3.11
CA GLN A 172 -5.29 -11.93 -1.82
C GLN A 172 -4.48 -11.38 -0.65
N TRP A 173 -3.15 -11.30 -0.76
CA TRP A 173 -2.32 -10.65 0.27
C TRP A 173 -2.67 -9.18 0.45
N TYR A 174 -3.20 -8.53 -0.58
CA TYR A 174 -3.67 -7.16 -0.46
C TYR A 174 -4.89 -7.04 0.48
N GLY A 175 -5.66 -8.10 0.64
CA GLY A 175 -6.78 -8.17 1.58
C GLY A 175 -6.38 -7.89 3.03
N LEU A 176 -5.12 -8.14 3.41
CA LEU A 176 -4.59 -7.78 4.72
C LEU A 176 -4.75 -6.29 5.04
N ARG A 177 -4.82 -5.43 4.02
CA ARG A 177 -5.01 -3.99 4.22
C ARG A 177 -6.37 -3.64 4.82
N THR A 178 -7.41 -4.45 4.60
CA THR A 178 -8.74 -4.21 5.17
C THR A 178 -8.71 -4.14 6.70
N TRP A 179 -7.74 -4.79 7.33
CA TRP A 179 -7.55 -4.73 8.79
C TRP A 179 -7.14 -3.34 9.29
N CYS A 180 -6.50 -2.51 8.43
CA CYS A 180 -6.21 -1.12 8.78
C CYS A 180 -7.47 -0.27 8.89
N GLU A 181 -8.44 -0.48 8.02
CA GLU A 181 -9.71 0.26 8.04
C GLU A 181 -10.48 -0.03 9.34
N GLN A 182 -10.47 -1.28 9.80
CA GLN A 182 -11.06 -1.67 11.09
C GLN A 182 -10.27 -1.06 12.25
N GLY A 183 -8.94 -1.08 12.21
CA GLY A 183 -8.09 -0.43 13.20
C GLY A 183 -8.39 1.06 13.34
N PHE A 184 -8.50 1.79 12.23
CA PHE A 184 -8.87 3.21 12.26
C PHE A 184 -10.30 3.46 12.75
N LYS A 185 -11.27 2.61 12.39
CA LYS A 185 -12.63 2.72 12.95
C LYS A 185 -12.61 2.59 14.47
N THR A 186 -11.84 1.65 15.00
CA THR A 186 -11.69 1.45 16.44
C THR A 186 -11.02 2.64 17.13
N ILE A 187 -9.95 3.19 16.55
CA ILE A 187 -9.27 4.37 17.11
C ILE A 187 -10.15 5.62 17.05
N LYS A 188 -10.84 5.84 15.93
CA LYS A 188 -11.66 7.05 15.74
C LYS A 188 -12.96 7.04 16.53
N ARG A 189 -13.68 5.92 16.59
CA ARG A 189 -15.04 5.80 17.11
C ARG A 189 -15.15 4.90 18.33
N GLY A 190 -14.17 4.05 18.58
CA GLY A 190 -14.13 3.11 19.69
C GLY A 190 -13.48 3.71 20.94
N ALA A 191 -12.48 3.02 21.51
CA ALA A 191 -11.87 3.34 22.78
C ALA A 191 -11.21 4.73 22.86
N TRP A 192 -10.63 5.25 21.77
CA TRP A 192 -9.86 6.51 21.78
C TRP A 192 -10.67 7.73 21.36
N GLN A 193 -11.80 7.56 20.69
CA GLN A 193 -12.70 8.63 20.24
C GLN A 193 -11.98 9.86 19.63
N TRP A 194 -10.99 9.64 18.80
CA TRP A 194 -10.16 10.71 18.23
C TRP A 194 -10.95 11.81 17.52
N GLN A 195 -12.13 11.49 17.00
CA GLN A 195 -12.99 12.49 16.36
C GLN A 195 -13.53 13.54 17.34
N GLN A 196 -13.50 13.26 18.64
CA GLN A 196 -13.93 14.18 19.70
C GLN A 196 -12.76 14.97 20.31
N THR A 197 -11.54 14.78 19.81
CA THR A 197 -10.38 15.50 20.31
C THR A 197 -10.54 17.01 20.17
N GLN A 198 -10.14 17.75 21.19
CA GLN A 198 -10.06 19.22 21.19
C GLN A 198 -8.66 19.72 20.84
N MET A 199 -7.75 18.87 20.40
CA MET A 199 -6.42 19.27 19.97
C MET A 199 -6.50 20.34 18.88
N THR A 200 -5.72 21.41 19.03
CA THR A 200 -5.59 22.52 18.09
C THR A 200 -4.31 22.42 17.26
N ASP A 201 -3.27 21.81 17.82
CA ASP A 201 -1.96 21.63 17.19
C ASP A 201 -1.67 20.13 16.96
N PRO A 202 -0.96 19.78 15.85
CA PRO A 202 -0.62 18.40 15.52
C PRO A 202 0.44 17.79 16.44
#